data_bf913c8e74f81977852272a898c72e17
#
_entry.id   bf913c8e74f81977852272a898c72e17
#
_cell.length_a   1.000
_cell.length_b   1.000
_cell.length_c   1.000
_cell.angle_alpha   90.00
_cell.angle_beta   90.00
_cell.angle_gamma   90.00
#
_symmetry.space_group_name_H-M   'P 1'
#
loop_
_entity.id
_entity.type
_entity.pdbx_description
1 polymer ?
#
loop_
_entity_poly.entity_id
_entity_poly.type
_entity_poly.pdbx_seq_one_letter_code
_entity_poly.pdbx_strand_id
1 'polypeptide(L)'
;MNTRMLIGARFEAGTEQEETVLNPRTGATILTMPEASAKQIDEAVAAAEAAFRLWSRTTPAERSGYLLRLAARIEAEAETFADLEALNCGKPRYTVTRDEIPAIVDVLRFFAGAARVVPASAAGEYLAGHTSMVRRDPIGVVASIAPWNYPLLMAAWKIGPALAAGNTVVLKPSEQTPLTTLKLAELAAEVLPEGVLNVIVGRGETVGNALINHPKVAMISLTGDIATGKKVLTAAAKSVKRTHLELGGKAPVVVFDDADIGAVVEGVRVFGYANAG
;
A
#
# COMPACT_ATOMS: atom_id res chain seq x y z
N MET A 1 0.22 18.47 -10.91
CA MET A 1 0.07 17.02 -10.71
C MET A 1 1.46 16.41 -10.73
N ASN A 2 1.87 15.72 -9.67
CA ASN A 2 3.19 15.07 -9.63
C ASN A 2 3.17 13.79 -10.46
N THR A 3 4.19 13.60 -11.29
CA THR A 3 4.39 12.40 -12.12
C THR A 3 5.71 11.71 -11.80
N ARG A 4 6.35 12.11 -10.69
CA ARG A 4 7.67 11.63 -10.31
C ARG A 4 7.58 10.61 -9.18
N MET A 5 8.38 9.58 -9.27
CA MET A 5 8.61 8.58 -8.23
C MET A 5 9.35 9.18 -7.05
N LEU A 6 9.16 8.63 -5.86
CA LEU A 6 9.97 8.96 -4.68
C LEU A 6 10.98 7.84 -4.43
N ILE A 7 12.25 8.13 -4.55
CA ILE A 7 13.36 7.22 -4.27
C ILE A 7 14.31 7.88 -3.27
N GLY A 8 14.35 7.37 -2.04
CA GLY A 8 15.05 8.05 -0.94
C GLY A 8 14.42 9.41 -0.66
N ALA A 9 15.20 10.49 -0.84
CA ALA A 9 14.74 11.88 -0.73
C ALA A 9 14.44 12.53 -2.09
N ARG A 10 14.60 11.81 -3.20
CA ARG A 10 14.55 12.38 -4.54
C ARG A 10 13.25 12.09 -5.24
N PHE A 11 12.73 13.11 -5.91
CA PHE A 11 11.64 12.95 -6.88
C PHE A 11 12.23 12.89 -8.29
N GLU A 12 12.05 11.75 -8.98
CA GLU A 12 12.57 11.55 -10.32
C GLU A 12 11.57 10.82 -11.24
N ALA A 13 11.64 11.09 -12.53
CA ALA A 13 10.86 10.36 -13.53
C ALA A 13 11.46 8.97 -13.76
N GLY A 14 10.64 8.03 -14.22
CA GLY A 14 11.12 6.77 -14.77
C GLY A 14 11.99 7.00 -16.02
N THR A 15 12.71 5.98 -16.45
CA THR A 15 13.62 6.07 -17.61
C THR A 15 13.38 4.99 -18.67
N GLU A 16 12.32 4.17 -18.47
CA GLU A 16 11.96 3.09 -19.38
C GLU A 16 10.71 3.45 -20.20
N GLN A 17 10.01 2.45 -20.71
CA GLN A 17 8.84 2.61 -21.56
C GLN A 17 7.77 3.50 -20.92
N GLU A 18 7.17 4.35 -21.73
CA GLU A 18 6.06 5.21 -21.30
C GLU A 18 4.76 4.43 -21.20
N GLU A 19 4.06 4.68 -20.09
CA GLU A 19 2.70 4.20 -19.83
C GLU A 19 1.71 5.36 -19.89
N THR A 20 0.58 5.14 -20.54
CA THR A 20 -0.49 6.13 -20.68
C THR A 20 -1.54 5.91 -19.61
N VAL A 21 -1.74 6.91 -18.76
CA VAL A 21 -2.81 6.93 -17.77
C VAL A 21 -4.06 7.55 -18.37
N LEU A 22 -5.15 6.80 -18.37
CA LEU A 22 -6.41 7.20 -18.99
C LEU A 22 -7.45 7.64 -17.97
N ASN A 23 -8.31 8.56 -18.37
CA ASN A 23 -9.55 8.83 -17.67
C ASN A 23 -10.59 7.76 -18.06
N PRO A 24 -11.01 6.86 -17.17
CA PRO A 24 -11.89 5.75 -17.52
C PRO A 24 -13.31 6.19 -17.93
N ARG A 25 -13.71 7.43 -17.60
CA ARG A 25 -15.03 7.97 -17.98
C ARG A 25 -15.09 8.45 -19.42
N THR A 26 -13.96 8.88 -19.97
CA THR A 26 -13.91 9.53 -21.29
C THR A 26 -12.99 8.82 -22.28
N GLY A 27 -12.09 7.95 -21.80
CA GLY A 27 -11.02 7.36 -22.59
C GLY A 27 -9.88 8.33 -22.92
N ALA A 28 -9.98 9.60 -22.49
CA ALA A 28 -8.95 10.60 -22.77
C ALA A 28 -7.68 10.35 -21.95
N THR A 29 -6.54 10.63 -22.52
CA THR A 29 -5.26 10.60 -21.81
C THR A 29 -5.22 11.68 -20.74
N ILE A 30 -4.96 11.30 -19.49
CA ILE A 30 -4.68 12.23 -18.40
C ILE A 30 -3.23 12.69 -18.49
N LEU A 31 -2.32 11.73 -18.59
CA LEU A 31 -0.88 11.96 -18.74
C LEU A 31 -0.18 10.69 -19.26
N THR A 32 1.07 10.84 -19.64
CA THR A 32 1.99 9.74 -19.92
C THR A 32 3.17 9.82 -18.97
N MET A 33 3.63 8.68 -18.47
CA MET A 33 4.75 8.64 -17.55
C MET A 33 5.63 7.41 -17.80
N PRO A 34 6.96 7.56 -17.76
CA PRO A 34 7.88 6.45 -17.98
C PRO A 34 7.94 5.52 -16.75
N GLU A 35 8.12 4.22 -17.01
CA GLU A 35 8.34 3.21 -15.96
C GLU A 35 9.70 3.38 -15.28
N ALA A 36 9.81 2.85 -14.05
CA ALA A 36 11.08 2.70 -13.36
C ALA A 36 11.99 1.71 -14.09
N SER A 37 13.25 2.07 -14.26
CA SER A 37 14.30 1.14 -14.72
C SER A 37 14.72 0.16 -13.61
N ALA A 38 15.38 -0.92 -14.00
CA ALA A 38 15.97 -1.86 -13.06
C ALA A 38 16.91 -1.16 -12.06
N LYS A 39 17.70 -0.19 -12.53
CA LYS A 39 18.57 0.62 -11.68
C LYS A 39 17.76 1.43 -10.65
N GLN A 40 16.67 2.06 -11.05
CA GLN A 40 15.81 2.83 -10.13
C GLN A 40 15.11 1.94 -9.10
N ILE A 41 14.75 0.71 -9.49
CA ILE A 41 14.20 -0.28 -8.55
C ILE A 41 15.26 -0.67 -7.52
N ASP A 42 16.49 -0.96 -7.95
CA ASP A 42 17.62 -1.27 -7.06
C ASP A 42 17.91 -0.08 -6.12
N GLU A 43 17.90 1.16 -6.62
CA GLU A 43 18.10 2.37 -5.82
C GLU A 43 16.97 2.54 -4.78
N ALA A 44 15.71 2.29 -5.13
CA ALA A 44 14.59 2.36 -4.19
C ALA A 44 14.70 1.32 -3.08
N VAL A 45 15.07 0.08 -3.41
CA VAL A 45 15.30 -0.98 -2.41
C VAL A 45 16.52 -0.68 -1.57
N ALA A 46 17.60 -0.15 -2.14
CA ALA A 46 18.80 0.24 -1.39
C ALA A 46 18.52 1.40 -0.42
N ALA A 47 17.73 2.39 -0.84
CA ALA A 47 17.30 3.48 0.04
C ALA A 47 16.43 2.95 1.20
N ALA A 48 15.50 2.03 0.92
CA ALA A 48 14.68 1.39 1.95
C ALA A 48 15.54 0.55 2.92
N GLU A 49 16.54 -0.19 2.44
CA GLU A 49 17.47 -0.96 3.28
C GLU A 49 18.31 -0.05 4.17
N ALA A 50 18.82 1.05 3.64
CA ALA A 50 19.59 2.02 4.41
C ALA A 50 18.74 2.66 5.52
N ALA A 51 17.52 3.09 5.19
CA ALA A 51 16.58 3.66 6.14
C ALA A 51 16.17 2.65 7.23
N PHE A 52 16.04 1.38 6.89
CA PHE A 52 15.66 0.31 7.82
C PHE A 52 16.57 0.23 9.03
N ARG A 53 17.86 0.50 8.88
CA ARG A 53 18.84 0.43 9.98
C ARG A 53 18.51 1.36 11.15
N LEU A 54 17.91 2.52 10.86
CA LEU A 54 17.50 3.49 11.88
C LEU A 54 16.01 3.34 12.20
N TRP A 55 15.16 3.20 11.19
CA TRP A 55 13.71 3.09 11.36
C TRP A 55 13.30 1.89 12.22
N SER A 56 13.93 0.73 12.05
CA SER A 56 13.65 -0.48 12.84
C SER A 56 13.98 -0.34 14.34
N ARG A 57 14.78 0.66 14.70
CA ARG A 57 15.19 0.94 16.08
C ARG A 57 14.35 2.03 16.74
N THR A 58 13.48 2.70 15.98
CA THR A 58 12.56 3.69 16.55
C THR A 58 11.58 3.03 17.49
N THR A 59 11.17 3.76 18.50
CA THR A 59 10.14 3.29 19.43
C THR A 59 8.77 3.21 18.78
N PRO A 60 7.86 2.38 19.29
CA PRO A 60 6.46 2.39 18.84
C PRO A 60 5.79 3.77 18.92
N ALA A 61 6.17 4.59 19.91
CA ALA A 61 5.63 5.94 20.07
C ALA A 61 6.08 6.89 18.95
N GLU A 62 7.35 6.81 18.53
CA GLU A 62 7.86 7.60 17.40
C GLU A 62 7.17 7.22 16.09
N ARG A 63 7.04 5.92 15.79
CA ARG A 63 6.33 5.44 14.59
C ARG A 63 4.86 5.84 14.58
N SER A 64 4.19 5.72 15.74
CA SER A 64 2.83 6.22 15.94
C SER A 64 2.71 7.69 15.57
N GLY A 65 3.64 8.54 16.07
CA GLY A 65 3.66 9.97 15.77
C GLY A 65 3.82 10.27 14.28
N TYR A 66 4.64 9.52 13.56
CA TYR A 66 4.79 9.66 12.10
C TYR A 66 3.49 9.30 11.36
N LEU A 67 2.85 8.19 11.70
CA LEU A 67 1.59 7.77 11.07
C LEU A 67 0.44 8.74 11.35
N LEU A 68 0.35 9.30 12.56
CA LEU A 68 -0.65 10.32 12.89
C LEU A 68 -0.44 11.61 12.08
N ARG A 69 0.81 12.06 11.92
CA ARG A 69 1.10 13.22 11.07
C ARG A 69 0.76 12.95 9.59
N LEU A 70 1.08 11.76 9.08
CA LEU A 70 0.73 11.39 7.70
C LEU A 70 -0.79 11.38 7.51
N ALA A 71 -1.53 10.80 8.45
CA ALA A 71 -2.99 10.79 8.44
C ALA A 71 -3.57 12.22 8.42
N ALA A 72 -3.05 13.11 9.26
CA ALA A 72 -3.47 14.51 9.31
C ALA A 72 -3.15 15.26 8.01
N ARG A 73 -2.02 14.97 7.34
CA ARG A 73 -1.70 15.57 6.05
C ARG A 73 -2.64 15.11 4.93
N ILE A 74 -3.00 13.83 4.92
CA ILE A 74 -4.00 13.28 3.96
C ILE A 74 -5.36 13.93 4.19
N GLU A 75 -5.79 14.02 5.45
CA GLU A 75 -7.07 14.64 5.84
C GLU A 75 -7.14 16.12 5.43
N ALA A 76 -6.05 16.86 5.61
CA ALA A 76 -5.96 18.27 5.21
C ALA A 76 -6.05 18.47 3.68
N GLU A 77 -5.69 17.47 2.89
CA GLU A 77 -5.75 17.51 1.43
C GLU A 77 -6.86 16.59 0.85
N ALA A 78 -7.88 16.30 1.65
CA ALA A 78 -8.98 15.36 1.29
C ALA A 78 -9.61 15.66 -0.07
N GLU A 79 -9.87 16.94 -0.37
CA GLU A 79 -10.49 17.37 -1.62
C GLU A 79 -9.57 17.09 -2.82
N THR A 80 -8.26 17.34 -2.68
CA THR A 80 -7.27 17.05 -3.73
C THR A 80 -7.20 15.55 -4.01
N PHE A 81 -7.18 14.71 -2.97
CA PHE A 81 -7.21 13.27 -3.14
C PHE A 81 -8.50 12.77 -3.77
N ALA A 82 -9.66 13.33 -3.36
CA ALA A 82 -10.96 12.97 -3.94
C ALA A 82 -11.03 13.33 -5.44
N ASP A 83 -10.51 14.47 -5.83
CA ASP A 83 -10.46 14.87 -7.25
C ASP A 83 -9.56 13.93 -8.07
N LEU A 84 -8.38 13.58 -7.55
CA LEU A 84 -7.44 12.67 -8.22
C LEU A 84 -8.00 11.26 -8.34
N GLU A 85 -8.63 10.73 -7.28
CA GLU A 85 -9.22 9.39 -7.27
C GLU A 85 -10.41 9.33 -8.25
N ALA A 86 -11.29 10.33 -8.24
CA ALA A 86 -12.41 10.42 -9.16
C ALA A 86 -11.95 10.54 -10.63
N LEU A 87 -10.91 11.32 -10.88
CA LEU A 87 -10.33 11.48 -12.23
C LEU A 87 -9.71 10.19 -12.74
N ASN A 88 -8.92 9.50 -11.92
CA ASN A 88 -8.07 8.39 -12.33
C ASN A 88 -8.79 7.03 -12.27
N CYS A 89 -9.74 6.85 -11.33
CA CYS A 89 -10.47 5.60 -11.16
C CYS A 89 -11.91 5.66 -11.68
N GLY A 90 -12.41 6.85 -12.02
CA GLY A 90 -13.79 7.03 -12.47
C GLY A 90 -14.84 6.95 -11.36
N LYS A 91 -14.43 6.90 -10.11
CA LYS A 91 -15.32 6.84 -8.94
C LYS A 91 -16.15 8.11 -8.79
N PRO A 92 -17.36 8.02 -8.22
CA PRO A 92 -18.11 9.21 -7.82
C PRO A 92 -17.32 9.99 -6.74
N ARG A 93 -16.98 11.23 -7.02
CA ARG A 93 -16.22 12.10 -6.11
C ARG A 93 -16.81 12.16 -4.70
N TYR A 94 -18.16 12.24 -4.65
CA TYR A 94 -18.89 12.29 -3.38
C TYR A 94 -18.62 11.08 -2.48
N THR A 95 -18.62 9.86 -3.03
CA THR A 95 -18.30 8.64 -2.26
C THR A 95 -16.85 8.63 -1.81
N VAL A 96 -15.93 9.10 -2.62
CA VAL A 96 -14.52 9.20 -2.22
C VAL A 96 -14.37 10.14 -1.02
N THR A 97 -14.96 11.34 -1.09
CA THR A 97 -14.87 12.32 0.02
C THR A 97 -15.56 11.84 1.28
N ARG A 98 -16.75 11.24 1.15
CA ARG A 98 -17.58 10.83 2.29
C ARG A 98 -17.07 9.55 2.98
N ASP A 99 -16.65 8.57 2.19
CA ASP A 99 -16.44 7.22 2.69
C ASP A 99 -14.97 6.80 2.63
N GLU A 100 -14.27 7.06 1.52
CA GLU A 100 -12.95 6.48 1.28
C GLU A 100 -11.83 7.26 1.98
N ILE A 101 -11.82 8.58 1.86
CA ILE A 101 -10.79 9.41 2.54
C ILE A 101 -10.87 9.25 4.07
N PRO A 102 -12.05 9.31 4.72
CA PRO A 102 -12.14 9.03 6.15
C PRO A 102 -11.63 7.64 6.53
N ALA A 103 -11.92 6.60 5.74
CA ALA A 103 -11.44 5.25 5.99
C ALA A 103 -9.90 5.14 5.86
N ILE A 104 -9.30 5.84 4.90
CA ILE A 104 -7.84 5.91 4.74
C ILE A 104 -7.17 6.54 5.96
N VAL A 105 -7.72 7.65 6.42
CA VAL A 105 -7.23 8.38 7.60
C VAL A 105 -7.38 7.51 8.86
N ASP A 106 -8.52 6.85 9.01
CA ASP A 106 -8.80 5.95 10.14
C ASP A 106 -7.85 4.76 10.19
N VAL A 107 -7.57 4.12 9.06
CA VAL A 107 -6.60 3.02 8.96
C VAL A 107 -5.22 3.43 9.45
N LEU A 108 -4.72 4.59 9.04
CA LEU A 108 -3.42 5.08 9.49
C LEU A 108 -3.43 5.39 11.00
N ARG A 109 -4.51 5.98 11.52
CA ARG A 109 -4.72 6.23 12.96
C ARG A 109 -4.81 4.93 13.74
N PHE A 110 -5.52 3.94 13.21
CA PHE A 110 -5.62 2.60 13.80
C PHE A 110 -4.23 1.97 13.95
N PHE A 111 -3.41 1.92 12.90
CA PHE A 111 -2.07 1.35 12.96
C PHE A 111 -1.10 2.18 13.80
N ALA A 112 -1.30 3.48 13.92
CA ALA A 112 -0.57 4.32 14.86
C ALA A 112 -0.84 3.91 16.31
N GLY A 113 -2.10 3.62 16.65
CA GLY A 113 -2.50 3.07 17.95
C GLY A 113 -2.00 1.64 18.16
N ALA A 114 -2.21 0.77 17.15
CA ALA A 114 -1.82 -0.64 17.19
C ALA A 114 -0.30 -0.82 17.39
N ALA A 115 0.53 0.07 16.83
CA ALA A 115 1.97 0.04 17.05
C ALA A 115 2.37 0.04 18.53
N ARG A 116 1.56 0.67 19.40
CA ARG A 116 1.83 0.85 20.82
C ARG A 116 1.34 -0.29 21.72
N VAL A 117 0.47 -1.15 21.17
CA VAL A 117 -0.20 -2.22 21.92
C VAL A 117 0.01 -3.60 21.29
N VAL A 118 1.09 -3.79 20.51
CA VAL A 118 1.38 -5.09 19.90
C VAL A 118 1.50 -6.16 21.00
N PRO A 119 0.60 -7.15 21.03
CA PRO A 119 0.65 -8.19 22.04
C PRO A 119 1.89 -9.07 21.83
N ALA A 120 2.60 -9.36 22.91
CA ALA A 120 3.65 -10.36 22.96
C ALA A 120 3.27 -11.41 23.99
N SER A 121 3.70 -12.66 23.77
CA SER A 121 3.55 -13.71 24.78
C SER A 121 4.40 -13.35 25.99
N ALA A 122 3.81 -13.52 27.17
CA ALA A 122 4.49 -13.22 28.44
C ALA A 122 5.79 -14.00 28.58
N ALA A 123 6.72 -13.44 29.33
CA ALA A 123 7.91 -14.15 29.77
C ALA A 123 7.52 -15.26 30.77
N GLY A 124 8.20 -16.39 30.71
CA GLY A 124 7.99 -17.51 31.62
C GLY A 124 9.20 -18.42 31.69
N GLU A 125 9.29 -19.16 32.77
CA GLU A 125 10.33 -20.16 32.98
C GLU A 125 9.85 -21.55 32.53
N TYR A 126 9.97 -21.82 31.22
CA TYR A 126 9.58 -23.11 30.63
C TYR A 126 10.69 -24.15 30.67
N LEU A 127 11.92 -23.73 31.01
CA LEU A 127 13.08 -24.56 31.22
C LEU A 127 13.82 -24.05 32.48
N ALA A 128 14.20 -24.95 33.38
CA ALA A 128 14.85 -24.60 34.64
C ALA A 128 16.08 -23.68 34.43
N GLY A 129 16.09 -22.54 35.11
CA GLY A 129 17.15 -21.55 35.01
C GLY A 129 17.13 -20.68 33.74
N HIS A 130 16.05 -20.73 32.94
CA HIS A 130 15.92 -19.96 31.73
C HIS A 130 14.59 -19.18 31.69
N THR A 131 14.65 -17.88 31.44
CA THR A 131 13.48 -17.06 31.13
C THR A 131 13.29 -17.00 29.62
N SER A 132 12.14 -17.49 29.13
CA SER A 132 11.77 -17.43 27.72
C SER A 132 10.81 -16.27 27.47
N MET A 133 10.98 -15.54 26.38
CA MET A 133 10.08 -14.48 25.97
C MET A 133 9.92 -14.49 24.43
N VAL A 134 8.75 -14.05 23.95
CA VAL A 134 8.50 -13.81 22.52
C VAL A 134 8.59 -12.32 22.24
N ARG A 135 9.51 -11.94 21.36
CA ARG A 135 9.65 -10.58 20.86
C ARG A 135 9.32 -10.56 19.37
N ARG A 136 8.63 -9.51 18.92
CA ARG A 136 8.34 -9.26 17.51
C ARG A 136 9.26 -8.17 16.99
N ASP A 137 10.09 -8.51 16.03
CA ASP A 137 11.03 -7.58 15.38
C ASP A 137 10.61 -7.32 13.92
N PRO A 138 10.88 -6.12 13.37
CA PRO A 138 10.70 -5.84 11.96
C PRO A 138 11.59 -6.73 11.10
N ILE A 139 11.12 -7.07 9.90
CA ILE A 139 11.78 -8.06 9.03
C ILE A 139 12.63 -7.45 7.92
N GLY A 140 12.47 -6.15 7.63
CA GLY A 140 13.27 -5.51 6.58
C GLY A 140 12.46 -4.69 5.60
N VAL A 141 12.86 -4.75 4.33
CA VAL A 141 12.18 -4.07 3.22
C VAL A 141 10.94 -4.85 2.79
N VAL A 142 9.80 -4.18 2.74
CA VAL A 142 8.52 -4.72 2.26
C VAL A 142 8.23 -4.18 0.86
N ALA A 143 8.13 -5.07 -0.13
CA ALA A 143 7.58 -4.74 -1.44
C ALA A 143 6.05 -4.75 -1.35
N SER A 144 5.42 -3.60 -1.58
CA SER A 144 3.97 -3.43 -1.53
C SER A 144 3.43 -3.14 -2.92
N ILE A 145 2.53 -3.99 -3.43
CA ILE A 145 1.92 -3.87 -4.75
C ILE A 145 0.43 -3.66 -4.57
N ALA A 146 -0.04 -2.47 -4.97
CA ALA A 146 -1.43 -2.05 -4.82
C ALA A 146 -2.20 -2.19 -6.15
N PRO A 147 -3.52 -2.51 -6.08
CA PRO A 147 -4.38 -2.67 -7.23
C PRO A 147 -4.92 -1.32 -7.73
N TRP A 148 -5.71 -1.37 -8.81
CA TRP A 148 -6.28 -0.20 -9.47
C TRP A 148 -7.63 0.26 -8.91
N ASN A 149 -8.37 -0.60 -8.20
CA ASN A 149 -9.76 -0.34 -7.81
C ASN A 149 -9.91 0.55 -6.56
N TYR A 150 -8.96 0.48 -5.63
CA TYR A 150 -8.87 1.33 -4.42
C TYR A 150 -7.41 1.75 -4.20
N PRO A 151 -6.81 2.54 -5.12
CA PRO A 151 -5.37 2.77 -5.12
C PRO A 151 -4.84 3.39 -3.84
N LEU A 152 -5.45 4.48 -3.35
CA LEU A 152 -4.99 5.14 -2.13
C LEU A 152 -5.31 4.33 -0.87
N LEU A 153 -6.51 3.75 -0.79
CA LEU A 153 -6.91 2.93 0.36
C LEU A 153 -6.01 1.70 0.50
N MET A 154 -5.73 1.00 -0.60
CA MET A 154 -4.85 -0.16 -0.58
C MET A 154 -3.39 0.22 -0.31
N ALA A 155 -2.93 1.38 -0.77
CA ALA A 155 -1.65 1.91 -0.37
C ALA A 155 -1.57 2.11 1.15
N ALA A 156 -2.57 2.76 1.76
CA ALA A 156 -2.65 2.97 3.20
C ALA A 156 -2.69 1.65 3.99
N TRP A 157 -3.46 0.66 3.54
CA TRP A 157 -3.55 -0.67 4.16
C TRP A 157 -2.23 -1.44 4.12
N LYS A 158 -1.35 -1.14 3.16
CA LYS A 158 -0.04 -1.77 3.05
C LYS A 158 1.04 -1.02 3.83
N ILE A 159 1.09 0.32 3.70
CA ILE A 159 2.12 1.11 4.37
C ILE A 159 1.85 1.23 5.88
N GLY A 160 0.59 1.36 6.31
CA GLY A 160 0.22 1.53 7.71
C GLY A 160 0.82 0.43 8.62
N PRO A 161 0.46 -0.85 8.44
CA PRO A 161 0.99 -1.93 9.26
C PRO A 161 2.50 -2.14 9.09
N ALA A 162 3.04 -1.98 7.86
CA ALA A 162 4.46 -2.18 7.61
C ALA A 162 5.32 -1.15 8.37
N LEU A 163 4.96 0.13 8.28
CA LEU A 163 5.66 1.22 8.96
C LEU A 163 5.46 1.15 10.48
N ALA A 164 4.24 0.86 10.94
CA ALA A 164 3.93 0.67 12.36
C ALA A 164 4.80 -0.42 13.01
N ALA A 165 5.03 -1.52 12.29
CA ALA A 165 5.89 -2.62 12.72
C ALA A 165 7.40 -2.33 12.62
N GLY A 166 7.82 -1.18 12.08
CA GLY A 166 9.22 -0.78 11.96
C GLY A 166 9.90 -1.27 10.67
N ASN A 167 9.14 -1.71 9.68
CA ASN A 167 9.64 -2.05 8.35
C ASN A 167 9.72 -0.82 7.46
N THR A 168 10.52 -0.88 6.41
CA THR A 168 10.54 0.10 5.31
C THR A 168 9.82 -0.44 4.10
N VAL A 169 9.34 0.45 3.22
CA VAL A 169 8.45 0.07 2.13
C VAL A 169 8.94 0.59 0.78
N VAL A 170 8.88 -0.27 -0.22
CA VAL A 170 8.86 0.13 -1.64
C VAL A 170 7.46 -0.17 -2.16
N LEU A 171 6.69 0.88 -2.44
CA LEU A 171 5.30 0.80 -2.89
C LEU A 171 5.23 0.96 -4.41
N LYS A 172 4.56 0.02 -5.07
CA LYS A 172 4.20 0.08 -6.48
C LYS A 172 2.69 0.16 -6.63
N PRO A 173 2.11 1.30 -7.00
CA PRO A 173 0.70 1.38 -7.40
C PRO A 173 0.47 0.63 -8.72
N SER A 174 -0.80 0.43 -9.07
CA SER A 174 -1.14 0.04 -10.45
C SER A 174 -0.70 1.14 -11.43
N GLU A 175 -0.16 0.74 -12.56
CA GLU A 175 0.18 1.63 -13.67
C GLU A 175 -1.03 2.39 -14.22
N GLN A 176 -2.23 1.85 -14.06
CA GLN A 176 -3.48 2.48 -14.50
C GLN A 176 -3.94 3.60 -13.55
N THR A 177 -3.63 3.49 -12.23
CA THR A 177 -4.15 4.40 -11.21
C THR A 177 -3.07 4.89 -10.24
N PRO A 178 -1.98 5.52 -10.74
CA PRO A 178 -0.86 5.90 -9.89
C PRO A 178 -1.02 7.25 -9.18
N LEU A 179 -1.99 8.10 -9.59
CA LEU A 179 -1.99 9.52 -9.25
C LEU A 179 -2.09 9.82 -7.76
N THR A 180 -3.00 9.16 -7.06
CA THR A 180 -3.18 9.36 -5.61
C THR A 180 -2.00 8.81 -4.81
N THR A 181 -1.36 7.73 -5.28
CA THR A 181 -0.15 7.19 -4.64
C THR A 181 1.06 8.11 -4.85
N LEU A 182 1.18 8.74 -6.02
CA LEU A 182 2.22 9.74 -6.26
C LEU A 182 2.01 11.00 -5.42
N LYS A 183 0.75 11.43 -5.23
CA LYS A 183 0.43 12.51 -4.30
C LYS A 183 0.72 12.14 -2.84
N LEU A 184 0.43 10.89 -2.46
CA LEU A 184 0.81 10.36 -1.14
C LEU A 184 2.34 10.41 -0.93
N ALA A 185 3.13 10.12 -1.99
CA ALA A 185 4.58 10.19 -1.92
C ALA A 185 5.10 11.60 -1.59
N GLU A 186 4.44 12.67 -2.10
CA GLU A 186 4.77 14.05 -1.74
C GLU A 186 4.61 14.28 -0.23
N LEU A 187 3.43 13.92 0.31
CA LEU A 187 3.16 14.10 1.74
C LEU A 187 4.06 13.22 2.62
N ALA A 188 4.36 12.02 2.16
CA ALA A 188 5.25 11.12 2.87
C ALA A 188 6.68 11.66 2.95
N ALA A 189 7.19 12.28 1.88
CA ALA A 189 8.52 12.90 1.87
C ALA A 189 8.63 14.09 2.84
N GLU A 190 7.53 14.80 3.12
CA GLU A 190 7.50 15.87 4.13
C GLU A 190 7.47 15.34 5.56
N VAL A 191 6.91 14.14 5.77
CA VAL A 191 6.57 13.62 7.11
C VAL A 191 7.53 12.54 7.58
N LEU A 192 7.88 11.59 6.69
CA LEU A 192 8.68 10.42 7.03
C LEU A 192 10.18 10.69 6.83
N PRO A 193 11.05 10.01 7.58
CA PRO A 193 12.46 10.02 7.28
C PRO A 193 12.75 9.47 5.87
N GLU A 194 13.80 9.99 5.25
CA GLU A 194 14.26 9.59 3.92
C GLU A 194 14.36 8.06 3.79
N GLY A 195 13.83 7.51 2.68
CA GLY A 195 13.90 6.09 2.35
C GLY A 195 12.98 5.17 3.14
N VAL A 196 12.26 5.65 4.17
CA VAL A 196 11.29 4.84 4.93
C VAL A 196 10.12 4.39 4.05
N LEU A 197 9.65 5.28 3.18
CA LEU A 197 8.72 4.96 2.09
C LEU A 197 9.34 5.39 0.76
N ASN A 198 9.35 4.47 -0.20
CA ASN A 198 9.69 4.73 -1.59
C ASN A 198 8.49 4.38 -2.46
N VAL A 199 8.27 5.13 -3.53
CA VAL A 199 7.17 4.91 -4.48
C VAL A 199 7.74 4.84 -5.88
N ILE A 200 7.54 3.70 -6.55
CA ILE A 200 7.99 3.46 -7.92
C ILE A 200 6.80 3.09 -8.80
N VAL A 201 6.83 3.48 -10.06
CA VAL A 201 5.74 3.22 -11.02
C VAL A 201 6.20 2.35 -12.17
N GLY A 202 5.25 1.64 -12.75
CA GLY A 202 5.43 0.77 -13.92
C GLY A 202 4.56 -0.47 -13.87
N ARG A 203 4.60 -1.24 -14.94
CA ARG A 203 3.76 -2.43 -15.12
C ARG A 203 4.12 -3.55 -14.15
N GLY A 204 3.13 -4.40 -13.90
CA GLY A 204 3.31 -5.61 -13.08
C GLY A 204 4.36 -6.56 -13.65
N GLU A 205 4.43 -6.68 -14.98
CA GLU A 205 5.33 -7.61 -15.68
C GLU A 205 6.80 -7.17 -15.66
N THR A 206 7.05 -5.87 -15.64
CA THR A 206 8.40 -5.28 -15.61
C THR A 206 8.78 -4.94 -14.17
N VAL A 207 8.30 -3.82 -13.67
CA VAL A 207 8.65 -3.27 -12.35
C VAL A 207 8.19 -4.18 -11.20
N GLY A 208 6.94 -4.68 -11.28
CA GLY A 208 6.42 -5.61 -10.29
C GLY A 208 7.24 -6.90 -10.19
N ASN A 209 7.56 -7.49 -11.34
CA ASN A 209 8.37 -8.72 -11.40
C ASN A 209 9.79 -8.52 -10.89
N ALA A 210 10.45 -7.40 -11.25
CA ALA A 210 11.78 -7.07 -10.72
C ALA A 210 11.74 -6.91 -9.19
N LEU A 211 10.74 -6.21 -8.67
CA LEU A 211 10.61 -5.94 -7.24
C LEU A 211 10.38 -7.23 -6.42
N ILE A 212 9.50 -8.14 -6.86
CA ILE A 212 9.23 -9.39 -6.13
C ILE A 212 10.41 -10.38 -6.14
N ASN A 213 11.25 -10.31 -7.17
CA ASN A 213 12.46 -11.13 -7.28
C ASN A 213 13.69 -10.48 -6.63
N HIS A 214 13.61 -9.22 -6.19
CA HIS A 214 14.77 -8.50 -5.66
C HIS A 214 15.30 -9.17 -4.36
N PRO A 215 16.61 -9.50 -4.26
CA PRO A 215 17.14 -10.32 -3.17
C PRO A 215 17.01 -9.67 -1.77
N LYS A 216 17.03 -8.34 -1.69
CA LYS A 216 16.95 -7.60 -0.43
C LYS A 216 15.53 -7.31 0.04
N VAL A 217 14.51 -7.69 -0.72
CA VAL A 217 13.11 -7.66 -0.28
C VAL A 217 12.85 -8.83 0.64
N ALA A 218 12.41 -8.54 1.86
CA ALA A 218 12.14 -9.55 2.90
C ALA A 218 10.68 -10.05 2.88
N MET A 219 9.76 -9.20 2.44
CA MET A 219 8.33 -9.53 2.37
C MET A 219 7.68 -8.91 1.13
N ILE A 220 6.71 -9.62 0.56
CA ILE A 220 5.88 -9.12 -0.54
C ILE A 220 4.43 -9.04 -0.06
N SER A 221 3.84 -7.86 -0.13
CA SER A 221 2.41 -7.63 0.09
C SER A 221 1.75 -7.28 -1.24
N LEU A 222 0.93 -8.18 -1.76
CA LEU A 222 0.20 -8.02 -3.02
C LEU A 222 -1.31 -7.97 -2.76
N THR A 223 -1.99 -7.03 -3.40
CA THR A 223 -3.43 -7.13 -3.70
C THR A 223 -3.59 -7.17 -5.20
N GLY A 224 -4.22 -8.22 -5.73
CA GLY A 224 -4.35 -8.42 -7.18
C GLY A 224 -5.04 -9.73 -7.55
N ASP A 225 -4.78 -10.24 -8.75
CA ASP A 225 -5.36 -11.48 -9.23
C ASP A 225 -4.61 -12.74 -8.75
N ILE A 226 -5.29 -13.90 -8.88
CA ILE A 226 -4.75 -15.19 -8.44
C ILE A 226 -3.49 -15.59 -9.23
N ALA A 227 -3.43 -15.28 -10.53
CA ALA A 227 -2.27 -15.65 -11.34
C ALA A 227 -1.02 -14.85 -10.91
N THR A 228 -1.18 -13.57 -10.59
CA THR A 228 -0.13 -12.74 -10.02
C THR A 228 0.27 -13.24 -8.62
N GLY A 229 -0.70 -13.64 -7.79
CA GLY A 229 -0.44 -14.25 -6.48
C GLY A 229 0.44 -15.50 -6.57
N LYS A 230 0.18 -16.38 -7.55
CA LYS A 230 1.01 -17.57 -7.82
C LYS A 230 2.43 -17.20 -8.23
N LYS A 231 2.61 -16.17 -9.07
CA LYS A 231 3.95 -15.66 -9.44
C LYS A 231 4.71 -15.14 -8.21
N VAL A 232 4.02 -14.42 -7.32
CA VAL A 232 4.60 -13.93 -6.06
C VAL A 232 5.04 -15.09 -5.16
N LEU A 233 4.22 -16.12 -4.98
CA LEU A 233 4.58 -17.32 -4.19
C LEU A 233 5.80 -18.03 -4.77
N THR A 234 5.85 -18.18 -6.09
CA THR A 234 6.99 -18.79 -6.78
C THR A 234 8.29 -17.98 -6.58
N ALA A 235 8.21 -16.64 -6.68
CA ALA A 235 9.34 -15.76 -6.44
C ALA A 235 9.79 -15.80 -4.97
N ALA A 236 8.84 -15.77 -4.04
CA ALA A 236 9.08 -15.81 -2.61
C ALA A 236 9.77 -17.11 -2.16
N ALA A 237 9.39 -18.25 -2.74
CA ALA A 237 9.96 -19.55 -2.42
C ALA A 237 11.49 -19.62 -2.66
N LYS A 238 12.01 -18.90 -3.67
CA LYS A 238 13.44 -18.91 -4.01
C LYS A 238 14.35 -18.38 -2.88
N SER A 239 13.87 -17.47 -2.06
CA SER A 239 14.63 -16.83 -0.97
C SER A 239 13.85 -16.78 0.34
N VAL A 240 12.81 -17.60 0.47
CA VAL A 240 11.97 -17.76 1.67
C VAL A 240 11.43 -16.41 2.18
N LYS A 241 10.98 -15.55 1.25
CA LYS A 241 10.34 -14.28 1.60
C LYS A 241 8.99 -14.53 2.27
N ARG A 242 8.61 -13.67 3.20
CA ARG A 242 7.23 -13.65 3.69
C ARG A 242 6.31 -13.10 2.62
N THR A 243 5.07 -13.57 2.62
CA THR A 243 4.03 -13.09 1.70
C THR A 243 2.75 -12.72 2.46
N HIS A 244 2.11 -11.65 2.01
CA HIS A 244 0.75 -11.28 2.37
C HIS A 244 0.00 -11.08 1.07
N LEU A 245 -0.99 -11.92 0.80
CA LEU A 245 -1.70 -11.95 -0.47
C LEU A 245 -3.19 -11.72 -0.24
N GLU A 246 -3.70 -10.66 -0.86
CA GLU A 246 -5.12 -10.36 -0.97
C GLU A 246 -5.51 -10.55 -2.43
N LEU A 247 -6.29 -11.58 -2.72
CA LEU A 247 -6.51 -12.06 -4.09
C LEU A 247 -7.98 -12.00 -4.47
N GLY A 248 -8.23 -12.12 -5.78
CA GLY A 248 -9.57 -12.09 -6.33
C GLY A 248 -10.46 -13.25 -5.87
N GLY A 249 -11.74 -12.99 -5.87
CA GLY A 249 -12.78 -13.95 -5.55
C GLY A 249 -14.11 -13.53 -6.16
N LYS A 250 -15.14 -14.36 -5.99
CA LYS A 250 -16.53 -14.11 -6.38
C LYS A 250 -17.43 -14.46 -5.20
N ALA A 251 -17.66 -13.46 -4.33
CA ALA A 251 -18.55 -13.64 -3.19
C ALA A 251 -20.01 -13.79 -3.68
N PRO A 252 -20.69 -14.91 -3.38
CA PRO A 252 -22.09 -15.07 -3.75
C PRO A 252 -23.00 -14.23 -2.84
N VAL A 253 -24.08 -13.69 -3.41
CA VAL A 253 -25.21 -13.21 -2.65
C VAL A 253 -26.26 -14.31 -2.64
N VAL A 254 -26.51 -14.90 -1.48
CA VAL A 254 -27.48 -15.98 -1.32
C VAL A 254 -28.73 -15.41 -0.67
N VAL A 255 -29.86 -15.51 -1.38
CA VAL A 255 -31.16 -14.98 -0.92
C VAL A 255 -32.07 -16.16 -0.65
N PHE A 256 -32.49 -16.34 0.60
CA PHE A 256 -33.45 -17.35 0.99
C PHE A 256 -34.89 -16.85 0.77
N ASP A 257 -35.87 -17.76 0.78
CA ASP A 257 -37.26 -17.49 0.47
C ASP A 257 -37.97 -16.60 1.52
N ASP A 258 -37.46 -16.55 2.73
CA ASP A 258 -37.93 -15.73 3.84
C ASP A 258 -37.23 -14.36 3.93
N ALA A 259 -36.34 -14.02 2.98
CA ALA A 259 -35.58 -12.78 3.02
C ALA A 259 -36.47 -11.55 2.69
N ASP A 260 -36.20 -10.43 3.36
CA ASP A 260 -36.74 -9.12 2.98
C ASP A 260 -36.12 -8.65 1.65
N ILE A 261 -36.89 -8.73 0.57
CA ILE A 261 -36.45 -8.36 -0.77
C ILE A 261 -36.03 -6.89 -0.84
N GLY A 262 -36.69 -5.97 -0.08
CA GLY A 262 -36.29 -4.56 -0.01
C GLY A 262 -34.88 -4.40 0.55
N ALA A 263 -34.56 -5.08 1.64
CA ALA A 263 -33.22 -5.08 2.22
C ALA A 263 -32.18 -5.74 1.30
N VAL A 264 -32.55 -6.81 0.57
CA VAL A 264 -31.66 -7.45 -0.40
C VAL A 264 -31.32 -6.48 -1.54
N VAL A 265 -32.31 -5.81 -2.13
CA VAL A 265 -32.10 -4.84 -3.22
C VAL A 265 -31.18 -3.71 -2.76
N GLU A 266 -31.43 -3.16 -1.57
CA GLU A 266 -30.57 -2.09 -1.02
C GLU A 266 -29.16 -2.60 -0.73
N GLY A 267 -28.99 -3.79 -0.17
CA GLY A 267 -27.69 -4.42 0.04
C GLY A 267 -26.90 -4.61 -1.25
N VAL A 268 -27.55 -5.14 -2.31
CA VAL A 268 -26.92 -5.29 -3.63
C VAL A 268 -26.54 -3.93 -4.22
N ARG A 269 -27.43 -2.91 -4.10
CA ARG A 269 -27.14 -1.56 -4.57
C ARG A 269 -25.91 -0.97 -3.88
N VAL A 270 -25.85 -1.10 -2.56
CA VAL A 270 -24.73 -0.53 -1.77
C VAL A 270 -23.43 -1.28 -2.01
N PHE A 271 -23.44 -2.62 -1.94
CA PHE A 271 -22.22 -3.41 -2.01
C PHE A 271 -21.79 -3.80 -3.43
N GLY A 272 -22.73 -3.89 -4.36
CA GLY A 272 -22.45 -4.25 -5.75
C GLY A 272 -22.00 -3.07 -6.63
N TYR A 273 -22.45 -1.85 -6.30
CA TYR A 273 -22.25 -0.65 -7.14
C TYR A 273 -21.57 0.51 -6.41
N ALA A 274 -21.03 0.29 -5.22
CA ALA A 274 -20.51 1.36 -4.37
C ALA A 274 -19.23 2.03 -4.91
N ASN A 275 -18.44 1.33 -5.70
CA ASN A 275 -17.19 1.86 -6.27
C ASN A 275 -17.43 2.41 -7.69
N ALA A 276 -16.69 1.94 -8.67
CA ALA A 276 -16.83 2.33 -10.08
C ALA A 276 -17.61 1.29 -10.90
N GLY A 277 -18.34 0.44 -10.22
CA GLY A 277 -19.11 -0.64 -10.81
C GLY A 277 -18.51 -2.01 -10.65
#